data_93a8d3d485579e33970a87381b77b253
#
_entry.id   93a8d3d485579e33970a87381b77b253
#
_cell.length_a   1.000
_cell.length_b   1.000
_cell.length_c   1.000
_cell.angle_alpha   90.00
_cell.angle_beta   90.00
_cell.angle_gamma   90.00
#
_symmetry.space_group_name_H-M   'P 1'
#
loop_
_entity.id
_entity.type
_entity.pdbx_description
1 polymer ?
#
loop_
_entity_poly.entity_id
_entity_poly.type
_entity_poly.pdbx_seq_one_letter_code
_entity_poly.pdbx_strand_id
1 'polypeptide(L)'
;VGATKTSGATDRAEACAVFEAEGCDGPRSWSNGPGDRYARHQHAADKVLFCLEGSIVFHTAEGDLELTAGDRLDLPAGTPHSATVGPVGCACIEAYRGGS
;
A
#
# COMPACT_ATOMS: atom_id res chain seq x y z
N VAL A 1 7.36 6.81 -14.25
CA VAL A 1 7.37 5.59 -13.45
C VAL A 1 6.17 5.58 -12.54
N GLY A 2 5.34 4.58 -12.66
CA GLY A 2 4.12 4.47 -11.87
C GLY A 2 4.28 3.54 -10.67
N ALA A 3 3.14 3.18 -10.08
CA ALA A 3 3.10 2.25 -8.98
C ALA A 3 3.54 0.86 -9.43
N THR A 4 4.19 0.11 -8.53
CA THR A 4 4.60 -1.26 -8.82
C THR A 4 4.19 -2.19 -7.69
N LYS A 5 3.87 -3.44 -8.07
CA LYS A 5 3.49 -4.49 -7.14
C LYS A 5 4.57 -5.58 -7.16
N THR A 6 4.98 -6.03 -5.98
CA THR A 6 5.95 -7.13 -5.82
C THR A 6 5.54 -7.99 -4.64
N SER A 7 6.22 -9.13 -4.46
CA SER A 7 6.06 -9.92 -3.24
C SER A 7 6.71 -9.18 -2.09
N GLY A 8 6.11 -9.28 -0.91
CA GLY A 8 6.59 -8.54 0.25
C GLY A 8 6.38 -9.28 1.56
N ALA A 9 6.23 -8.51 2.63
CA ALA A 9 6.09 -9.04 3.97
C ALA A 9 4.70 -9.67 4.16
N THR A 10 4.64 -10.68 5.03
CA THR A 10 3.39 -11.38 5.34
C THR A 10 2.86 -11.04 6.73
N ASP A 11 3.64 -10.33 7.56
CA ASP A 11 3.18 -9.88 8.85
C ASP A 11 3.79 -8.52 9.20
N ARG A 12 3.28 -7.93 10.31
CA ARG A 12 3.69 -6.61 10.74
C ARG A 12 5.19 -6.53 11.06
N ALA A 13 5.73 -7.54 11.71
CA ALA A 13 7.13 -7.52 12.11
C ALA A 13 8.04 -7.50 10.88
N GLU A 14 7.74 -8.31 9.88
CA GLU A 14 8.49 -8.32 8.63
C GLU A 14 8.38 -6.98 7.91
N ALA A 15 7.17 -6.41 7.86
CA ALA A 15 6.95 -5.12 7.20
C ALA A 15 7.75 -4.01 7.89
N CYS A 16 7.74 -3.96 9.21
CA CYS A 16 8.48 -2.95 9.96
C CYS A 16 9.99 -3.08 9.76
N ALA A 17 10.50 -4.30 9.66
CA ALA A 17 11.92 -4.52 9.38
C ALA A 17 12.31 -3.97 8.00
N VAL A 18 11.43 -4.16 7.01
CA VAL A 18 11.66 -3.60 5.67
C VAL A 18 11.62 -2.07 5.71
N PHE A 19 10.65 -1.48 6.39
CA PHE A 19 10.56 -0.03 6.51
C PHE A 19 11.83 0.54 7.12
N GLU A 20 12.33 -0.06 8.20
CA GLU A 20 13.57 0.39 8.83
C GLU A 20 14.74 0.28 7.88
N ALA A 21 14.88 -0.86 7.21
CA ALA A 21 15.98 -1.09 6.28
C ALA A 21 15.97 -0.12 5.09
N GLU A 22 14.78 0.32 4.66
CA GLU A 22 14.64 1.21 3.51
C GLU A 22 14.50 2.68 3.90
N GLY A 23 14.61 2.99 5.16
CA GLY A 23 14.52 4.38 5.61
C GLY A 23 13.13 4.98 5.54
N CYS A 24 12.10 4.14 5.67
CA CYS A 24 10.72 4.61 5.70
C CYS A 24 10.33 5.00 7.12
N ASP A 25 9.54 6.05 7.25
CA ASP A 25 9.11 6.60 8.53
C ASP A 25 7.63 6.45 8.79
N GLY A 26 7.27 6.43 10.07
CA GLY A 26 5.89 6.51 10.53
C GLY A 26 5.01 5.35 10.11
N PRO A 27 5.40 4.10 10.42
CA PRO A 27 4.57 2.95 10.06
C PRO A 27 3.17 3.10 10.64
N ARG A 28 2.16 2.85 9.81
CA ARG A 28 0.77 2.98 10.19
C ARG A 28 -0.02 1.82 9.65
N SER A 29 -0.74 1.12 10.55
CA SER A 29 -1.62 0.03 10.18
C SER A 29 -3.04 0.56 10.00
N TRP A 30 -3.76 -0.01 9.04
CA TRP A 30 -5.16 0.30 8.84
C TRP A 30 -5.89 -0.91 8.25
N SER A 31 -7.20 -0.92 8.43
CA SER A 31 -8.04 -1.97 7.89
C SER A 31 -9.35 -1.38 7.43
N ASN A 32 -9.99 -2.05 6.49
CA ASN A 32 -11.26 -1.62 5.93
C ASN A 32 -12.15 -2.81 5.64
N GLY A 33 -13.46 -2.54 5.63
CA GLY A 33 -14.45 -3.55 5.35
C GLY A 33 -14.60 -3.85 3.86
N PRO A 34 -15.32 -4.93 3.54
CA PRO A 34 -15.54 -5.33 2.14
C PRO A 34 -16.14 -4.22 1.32
N GLY A 35 -15.57 -3.99 0.15
CA GLY A 35 -16.10 -3.01 -0.80
C GLY A 35 -15.86 -1.55 -0.47
N ASP A 36 -15.19 -1.24 0.63
CA ASP A 36 -14.85 0.15 0.96
C ASP A 36 -14.02 0.76 -0.16
N ARG A 37 -14.17 2.08 -0.34
CA ARG A 37 -13.48 2.79 -1.41
C ARG A 37 -12.74 3.99 -0.89
N TYR A 38 -11.58 4.25 -1.50
CA TYR A 38 -10.81 5.47 -1.30
C TYR A 38 -10.90 6.31 -2.57
N ALA A 39 -11.29 7.58 -2.42
CA ALA A 39 -11.36 8.51 -3.54
C ALA A 39 -9.96 8.79 -4.09
N ARG A 40 -9.92 9.22 -5.35
CA ARG A 40 -8.66 9.55 -6.02
C ARG A 40 -7.90 10.63 -5.26
N HIS A 41 -6.62 10.38 -5.00
CA HIS A 41 -5.74 11.30 -4.29
C HIS A 41 -4.28 10.96 -4.62
N GLN A 42 -3.36 11.77 -4.10
CA GLN A 42 -1.93 11.52 -4.24
C GLN A 42 -1.22 11.99 -2.98
N HIS A 43 0.01 11.52 -2.80
CA HIS A 43 0.80 11.85 -1.62
C HIS A 43 2.09 12.55 -2.04
N ALA A 44 2.64 13.39 -1.15
CA ALA A 44 3.85 14.16 -1.44
C ALA A 44 5.13 13.31 -1.29
N ALA A 45 5.04 12.14 -0.69
CA ALA A 45 6.19 11.27 -0.46
C ALA A 45 5.97 9.91 -1.10
N ASP A 46 7.06 9.18 -1.31
CA ASP A 46 6.97 7.79 -1.75
C ASP A 46 6.33 6.97 -0.64
N LYS A 47 5.39 6.12 -1.00
CA LYS A 47 4.71 5.23 -0.05
C LYS A 47 5.11 3.79 -0.34
N VAL A 48 5.43 3.05 0.72
CA VAL A 48 5.60 1.60 0.67
C VAL A 48 4.49 1.00 1.52
N LEU A 49 3.74 0.07 0.94
CA LEU A 49 2.57 -0.51 1.59
C LEU A 49 2.62 -2.03 1.46
N PHE A 50 2.23 -2.72 2.52
CA PHE A 50 2.08 -4.17 2.50
C PHE A 50 0.63 -4.52 2.80
N CYS A 51 0.06 -5.42 2.00
CA CYS A 51 -1.24 -6.02 2.30
C CYS A 51 -0.96 -7.26 3.14
N LEU A 52 -1.49 -7.29 4.37
CA LEU A 52 -1.25 -8.40 5.29
C LEU A 52 -2.41 -9.37 5.36
N GLU A 53 -3.63 -8.90 5.07
CA GLU A 53 -4.83 -9.75 5.10
C GLU A 53 -5.80 -9.25 4.03
N GLY A 54 -6.58 -10.18 3.48
CA GLY A 54 -7.61 -9.85 2.51
C GLY A 54 -7.06 -9.38 1.18
N SER A 55 -7.74 -8.41 0.57
CA SER A 55 -7.32 -7.88 -0.73
C SER A 55 -7.79 -6.44 -0.92
N ILE A 56 -7.08 -5.73 -1.81
CA ILE A 56 -7.40 -4.37 -2.18
C ILE A 56 -6.87 -4.11 -3.59
N VAL A 57 -7.64 -3.38 -4.40
CA VAL A 57 -7.21 -3.00 -5.74
C VAL A 57 -6.89 -1.52 -5.75
N PHE A 58 -5.69 -1.18 -6.19
CA PHE A 58 -5.31 0.22 -6.40
C PHE A 58 -5.47 0.56 -7.87
N HIS A 59 -6.21 1.62 -8.15
CA HIS A 59 -6.50 2.08 -9.51
C HIS A 59 -5.57 3.23 -9.86
N THR A 60 -4.79 3.08 -10.91
CA THR A 60 -3.86 4.11 -11.38
C THR A 60 -4.12 4.40 -12.85
N ALA A 61 -3.49 5.47 -13.36
CA ALA A 61 -3.60 5.80 -14.77
C ALA A 61 -3.03 4.71 -15.69
N GLU A 62 -2.15 3.86 -15.14
CA GLU A 62 -1.51 2.79 -15.91
C GLU A 62 -2.20 1.44 -15.72
N GLY A 63 -3.29 1.40 -14.96
CA GLY A 63 -4.07 0.19 -14.74
C GLY A 63 -4.27 -0.13 -13.26
N ASP A 64 -4.90 -1.24 -13.01
CA ASP A 64 -5.22 -1.70 -11.66
C ASP A 64 -4.14 -2.65 -11.14
N LEU A 65 -3.84 -2.50 -9.84
CA LEU A 65 -2.91 -3.39 -9.15
C LEU A 65 -3.67 -4.04 -7.98
N GLU A 66 -3.95 -5.32 -8.10
CA GLU A 66 -4.60 -6.05 -7.03
C GLU A 66 -3.55 -6.57 -6.04
N LEU A 67 -3.74 -6.26 -4.76
CA LEU A 67 -2.88 -6.77 -3.69
C LEU A 67 -3.66 -7.78 -2.88
N THR A 68 -3.02 -8.92 -2.60
CA THR A 68 -3.52 -9.91 -1.66
C THR A 68 -2.49 -10.07 -0.55
N ALA A 69 -2.80 -10.84 0.48
CA ALA A 69 -1.88 -11.03 1.61
C ALA A 69 -0.48 -11.43 1.14
N GLY A 70 0.52 -10.71 1.58
CA GLY A 70 1.91 -10.93 1.20
C GLY A 70 2.40 -10.05 0.05
N ASP A 71 1.55 -9.19 -0.51
CA ASP A 71 1.96 -8.31 -1.61
C ASP A 71 2.42 -6.95 -1.11
N ARG A 72 3.35 -6.37 -1.85
CA ARG A 72 3.91 -5.04 -1.60
C ARG A 72 3.54 -4.10 -2.73
N LEU A 73 3.17 -2.88 -2.38
CA LEU A 73 2.93 -1.79 -3.34
C LEU A 73 3.96 -0.70 -3.09
N ASP A 74 4.62 -0.28 -4.16
CA ASP A 74 5.47 0.91 -4.16
C ASP A 74 4.76 1.99 -4.95
N LEU A 75 4.46 3.11 -4.28
CA LEU A 75 3.68 4.19 -4.85
C LEU A 75 4.53 5.47 -4.82
N PRO A 76 5.15 5.83 -5.95
CA PRO A 76 5.99 7.03 -5.99
C PRO A 76 5.22 8.29 -5.66
N ALA A 77 5.93 9.27 -5.08
CA ALA A 77 5.35 10.57 -4.77
C ALA A 77 4.63 11.15 -6.00
N GLY A 78 3.48 11.77 -5.77
CA GLY A 78 2.72 12.42 -6.83
C GLY A 78 1.97 11.49 -7.76
N THR A 79 1.88 10.18 -7.45
CA THR A 79 1.13 9.24 -8.29
C THR A 79 -0.34 9.27 -7.89
N PRO A 80 -1.24 9.77 -8.76
CA PRO A 80 -2.67 9.75 -8.45
C PRO A 80 -3.21 8.33 -8.42
N HIS A 81 -4.03 8.02 -7.43
CA HIS A 81 -4.59 6.68 -7.28
C HIS A 81 -5.89 6.72 -6.49
N SER A 82 -6.70 5.71 -6.69
CA SER A 82 -7.87 5.41 -5.86
C SER A 82 -7.78 3.94 -5.49
N ALA A 83 -8.70 3.45 -4.67
CA ALA A 83 -8.64 2.06 -4.25
C ALA A 83 -10.04 1.51 -3.95
N THR A 84 -10.19 0.21 -4.13
CA THR A 84 -11.40 -0.52 -3.78
C THR A 84 -11.00 -1.75 -2.99
N VAL A 85 -11.55 -1.88 -1.78
CA VAL A 85 -11.27 -3.02 -0.91
C VAL A 85 -12.01 -4.23 -1.41
N GLY A 86 -11.38 -5.40 -1.33
CA GLY A 86 -11.94 -6.65 -1.84
C GLY A 86 -13.09 -7.21 -1.00
N PRO A 87 -13.63 -8.36 -1.40
CA PRO A 87 -14.88 -8.88 -0.84
C PRO A 87 -14.80 -9.36 0.61
N VAL A 88 -13.60 -9.54 1.14
CA VAL A 88 -13.42 -9.95 2.54
C VAL A 88 -12.75 -8.86 3.38
N GLY A 89 -12.60 -7.66 2.83
CA GLY A 89 -11.90 -6.59 3.52
C GLY A 89 -10.39 -6.67 3.31
N CYS A 90 -9.66 -5.80 4.02
CA CYS A 90 -8.20 -5.85 3.98
C CYS A 90 -7.61 -5.30 5.27
N ALA A 91 -6.38 -5.70 5.57
CA ALA A 91 -5.55 -5.10 6.60
C ALA A 91 -4.18 -4.82 5.98
N CYS A 92 -3.74 -3.59 6.09
CA CYS A 92 -2.50 -3.13 5.46
C CYS A 92 -1.64 -2.37 6.47
N ILE A 93 -0.36 -2.25 6.14
CA ILE A 93 0.56 -1.38 6.88
C ILE A 93 1.38 -0.59 5.87
N GLU A 94 1.60 0.67 6.15
CA GLU A 94 2.31 1.55 5.22
C GLU A 94 3.29 2.47 5.94
N ALA A 95 4.25 2.97 5.20
CA ALA A 95 5.18 3.99 5.68
C ALA A 95 5.65 4.82 4.49
N TYR A 96 6.20 5.99 4.76
CA TYR A 96 6.63 6.92 3.72
C TYR A 96 8.14 7.08 3.73
N ARG A 97 8.71 7.37 2.57
CA ARG A 97 10.15 7.56 2.40
C ARG A 97 10.41 8.87 1.68
N GLY A 98 11.37 9.64 2.21
CA GLY A 98 11.87 10.84 1.54
C GLY A 98 10.86 11.98 1.42
N GLY A 99 9.90 12.06 2.31
CA GLY A 99 8.83 13.03 2.22
C GLY A 99 9.08 14.35 2.91
N SER A 100 10.27 14.76 3.02
CA SER A 100 10.59 16.00 3.72
C SER A 100 10.00 17.23 3.05
#